data_b2f958b6eda958680b1889edd8150b5d
#
_entry.id   b2f958b6eda958680b1889edd8150b5d
#
_cell.length_a   1.000
_cell.length_b   1.000
_cell.length_c   1.000
_cell.angle_alpha   90.00
_cell.angle_beta   90.00
_cell.angle_gamma   90.00
#
_symmetry.space_group_name_H-M   'P 1'
#
loop_
_entity.id
_entity.type
_entity.pdbx_description
1 polymer ?
#
loop_
_entity_poly.entity_id
_entity_poly.type
_entity_poly.pdbx_seq_one_letter_code
_entity_poly.pdbx_strand_id
1 'polypeptide(L)'
;LADWLKEADVVVIPTRTTSRDIEPLMRMRKAVFKNGHAKIVYVMNGWNRFKASRDFMEWFEGLAGDQTVAKLPQSEAFVQAGAAGKSVVEFDRRGKAAKATLALVGTVREAAGFPKE
;
A
#
# COMPACT_ATOMS: atom_id res chain seq x y z
N LEU A 1 -16.57 11.62 4.15
CA LEU A 1 -15.68 10.43 4.21
C LEU A 1 -16.44 9.15 4.55
N ALA A 2 -17.33 9.21 5.56
CA ALA A 2 -18.10 8.03 5.98
C ALA A 2 -18.97 7.46 4.86
N ASP A 3 -19.55 8.31 4.02
CA ASP A 3 -20.39 7.88 2.90
C ASP A 3 -19.57 7.14 1.83
N TRP A 4 -18.37 7.61 1.57
CA TRP A 4 -17.44 6.94 0.65
C TRP A 4 -17.04 5.55 1.17
N LEU A 5 -16.78 5.44 2.47
CA LEU A 5 -16.38 4.18 3.09
C LEU A 5 -17.49 3.13 3.04
N LYS A 6 -18.74 3.54 3.12
CA LYS A 6 -19.88 2.62 3.03
C LYS A 6 -20.05 2.02 1.64
N GLU A 7 -19.65 2.74 0.61
CA GLU A 7 -19.76 2.31 -0.77
C GLU A 7 -18.52 1.58 -1.28
N ALA A 8 -17.39 1.70 -0.58
CA ALA A 8 -16.15 1.10 -1.03
C ALA A 8 -16.15 -0.41 -0.85
N ASP A 9 -15.63 -1.12 -1.84
CA ASP A 9 -15.37 -2.57 -1.76
C ASP A 9 -13.98 -2.83 -1.20
N VAL A 10 -13.02 -1.96 -1.52
CA VAL A 10 -11.64 -2.01 -1.05
C VAL A 10 -11.19 -0.63 -0.66
N VAL A 11 -10.51 -0.52 0.46
CA VAL A 11 -9.86 0.72 0.88
C VAL A 11 -8.36 0.48 0.90
N VAL A 12 -7.63 1.26 0.13
CA VAL A 12 -6.17 1.19 0.09
C VAL A 12 -5.63 2.28 1.00
N ILE A 13 -4.87 1.88 2.00
CA ILE A 13 -4.29 2.81 2.98
C ILE A 13 -2.78 2.83 2.82
N PRO A 14 -2.22 3.86 2.16
CA PRO A 14 -0.78 4.00 2.07
C PRO A 14 -0.21 4.56 3.36
N THR A 15 0.96 4.09 3.73
CA THR A 15 1.70 4.62 4.87
C THR A 15 3.19 4.50 4.60
N ARG A 16 3.98 5.30 5.30
CA ARG A 16 5.45 5.22 5.27
C ARG A 16 5.94 4.45 6.48
N THR A 17 7.18 4.00 6.40
CA THR A 17 7.82 3.26 7.50
C THR A 17 8.38 4.21 8.55
N THR A 18 7.61 5.23 8.93
CA THR A 18 8.01 6.23 9.92
C THR A 18 6.93 6.40 10.99
N SER A 19 7.35 6.76 12.19
CA SER A 19 6.44 6.97 13.31
C SER A 19 5.44 8.11 13.10
N ARG A 20 5.73 9.04 12.19
CA ARG A 20 4.86 10.19 11.91
C ARG A 20 3.52 9.78 11.30
N ASP A 21 3.48 8.65 10.63
CA ASP A 21 2.29 8.21 9.90
C ASP A 21 1.40 7.28 10.72
N ILE A 22 1.79 6.95 11.94
CA ILE A 22 1.04 5.99 12.78
C ILE A 22 -0.33 6.54 13.15
N GLU A 23 -0.41 7.77 13.64
CA GLU A 23 -1.69 8.33 14.09
C GLU A 23 -2.71 8.51 12.96
N PRO A 24 -2.35 9.10 11.81
CA PRO A 24 -3.26 9.15 10.67
C PRO A 24 -3.71 7.77 10.19
N LEU A 25 -2.78 6.81 10.19
CA LEU A 25 -3.07 5.43 9.82
C LEU A 25 -4.12 4.82 10.74
N MET A 26 -3.93 4.97 12.05
CA MET A 26 -4.85 4.41 13.04
C MET A 26 -6.23 5.05 12.95
N ARG A 27 -6.31 6.34 12.68
CA ARG A 27 -7.58 7.05 12.47
C ARG A 27 -8.32 6.51 11.25
N MET A 28 -7.63 6.34 10.13
CA MET A 28 -8.24 5.82 8.92
C MET A 28 -8.72 4.38 9.11
N ARG A 29 -7.89 3.55 9.74
CA ARG A 29 -8.24 2.16 10.05
C ARG A 29 -9.52 2.08 10.89
N LYS A 30 -9.61 2.91 11.93
CA LYS A 30 -10.78 2.98 12.79
C LYS A 30 -12.02 3.43 12.03
N ALA A 31 -11.89 4.43 11.15
CA ALA A 31 -12.99 4.92 10.33
C ALA A 31 -13.51 3.84 9.39
N VAL A 32 -12.63 3.06 8.76
CA VAL A 32 -13.02 1.96 7.88
C VAL A 32 -13.79 0.89 8.65
N PHE A 33 -13.29 0.48 9.81
CA PHE A 33 -13.97 -0.53 10.62
C PHE A 33 -15.33 -0.06 11.12
N LYS A 34 -15.47 1.23 11.42
CA LYS A 34 -16.72 1.78 11.92
C LYS A 34 -17.79 1.91 10.83
N ASN A 35 -17.40 2.30 9.62
CA ASN A 35 -18.33 2.73 8.58
C ASN A 35 -18.44 1.79 7.40
N GLY A 36 -17.65 0.73 7.35
CA GLY A 36 -17.60 -0.06 6.14
C GLY A 36 -17.45 -1.56 6.36
N HIS A 37 -17.67 -2.24 5.28
CA HIS A 37 -17.43 -3.66 5.11
C HIS A 37 -16.29 -3.90 4.11
N ALA A 38 -15.60 -2.84 3.73
CA ALA A 38 -14.55 -2.88 2.74
C ALA A 38 -13.37 -3.72 3.23
N LYS A 39 -12.74 -4.42 2.31
CA LYS A 39 -11.44 -5.03 2.57
C LYS A 39 -10.38 -3.94 2.60
N ILE A 40 -9.41 -4.08 3.49
CA ILE A 40 -8.33 -3.12 3.62
C ILE A 40 -7.06 -3.71 3.01
N VAL A 41 -6.41 -2.93 2.16
CA VAL A 41 -5.07 -3.23 1.67
C VAL A 41 -4.16 -2.11 2.15
N TYR A 42 -3.26 -2.44 3.06
CA TYR A 42 -2.23 -1.50 3.52
C TYR A 42 -1.09 -1.51 2.53
N VAL A 43 -0.60 -0.32 2.18
CA VAL A 43 0.56 -0.18 1.30
C VAL A 43 1.69 0.46 2.09
N MET A 44 2.71 -0.30 2.35
CA MET A 44 3.92 0.18 3.02
C MET A 44 4.83 0.80 1.95
N ASN A 45 4.76 2.12 1.84
CA ASN A 45 5.48 2.86 0.82
C ASN A 45 6.88 3.24 1.31
N GLY A 46 7.86 3.16 0.42
CA GLY A 46 9.21 3.52 0.75
C GLY A 46 9.95 2.50 1.62
N TRP A 47 9.54 1.24 1.55
CA TRP A 47 10.19 0.17 2.30
C TRP A 47 11.66 0.00 1.86
N ASN A 48 12.54 -0.21 2.83
CA ASN A 48 13.95 -0.49 2.60
C ASN A 48 14.45 -1.55 3.58
N ARG A 49 15.73 -1.92 3.46
CA ARG A 49 16.34 -2.99 4.26
C ARG A 49 16.88 -2.52 5.62
N PHE A 50 16.81 -1.24 5.91
CA PHE A 50 17.34 -0.73 7.18
C PHE A 50 16.52 -1.25 8.36
N LYS A 51 17.17 -1.37 9.49
CA LYS A 51 16.57 -1.94 10.70
C LYS A 51 15.28 -1.23 11.10
N ALA A 52 15.25 0.10 11.06
CA ALA A 52 14.06 0.87 11.45
C ALA A 52 12.84 0.51 10.58
N SER A 53 13.06 0.35 9.28
CA SER A 53 12.00 -0.04 8.35
C SER A 53 11.51 -1.46 8.63
N ARG A 54 12.43 -2.39 8.87
CA ARG A 54 12.09 -3.79 9.18
C ARG A 54 11.34 -3.91 10.51
N ASP A 55 11.78 -3.18 11.53
CA ASP A 55 11.13 -3.19 12.84
C ASP A 55 9.72 -2.62 12.74
N PHE A 56 9.54 -1.55 11.98
CA PHE A 56 8.23 -0.97 11.72
C PHE A 56 7.31 -1.97 11.02
N MET A 57 7.82 -2.65 10.00
CA MET A 57 7.05 -3.66 9.26
C MET A 57 6.59 -4.81 10.14
N GLU A 58 7.48 -5.30 10.99
CA GLU A 58 7.16 -6.39 11.91
C GLU A 58 6.03 -5.99 12.86
N TRP A 59 6.14 -4.80 13.45
CA TRP A 59 5.09 -4.26 14.30
C TRP A 59 3.77 -4.10 13.54
N PHE A 60 3.87 -3.59 12.32
CA PHE A 60 2.71 -3.30 11.49
C PHE A 60 1.99 -4.58 11.03
N GLU A 61 2.74 -5.60 10.67
CA GLU A 61 2.16 -6.89 10.27
C GLU A 61 1.40 -7.53 11.43
N GLY A 62 1.88 -7.39 12.64
CA GLY A 62 1.15 -7.80 13.83
C GLY A 62 -0.15 -7.03 14.03
N LEU A 63 -0.14 -5.73 13.78
CA LEU A 63 -1.33 -4.89 13.86
C LEU A 63 -2.36 -5.24 12.78
N ALA A 64 -1.91 -5.48 11.56
CA ALA A 64 -2.78 -5.78 10.42
C ALA A 64 -3.50 -7.13 10.58
N GLY A 65 -2.88 -8.10 11.26
CA GLY A 65 -3.47 -9.42 11.45
C GLY A 65 -3.74 -10.12 10.12
N ASP A 66 -4.99 -10.43 9.85
CA ASP A 66 -5.41 -11.13 8.63
C ASP A 66 -5.55 -10.21 7.42
N GLN A 67 -5.39 -8.91 7.61
CA GLN A 67 -5.52 -7.95 6.52
C GLN A 67 -4.30 -7.96 5.62
N THR A 68 -4.50 -7.59 4.37
CA THR A 68 -3.43 -7.62 3.37
C THR A 68 -2.49 -6.44 3.52
N VAL A 69 -1.19 -6.72 3.48
CA VAL A 69 -0.13 -5.70 3.50
C VAL A 69 0.71 -5.86 2.23
N ALA A 70 0.79 -4.81 1.43
CA ALA A 70 1.64 -4.76 0.25
C ALA A 70 2.81 -3.80 0.51
N LYS A 71 3.93 -4.03 -0.18
CA LYS A 71 5.15 -3.23 -0.01
C LYS A 71 5.54 -2.59 -1.33
N LEU A 72 5.87 -1.30 -1.28
CA LEU A 72 6.54 -0.62 -2.38
C LEU A 72 7.93 -0.21 -1.90
N PRO A 73 8.99 -0.61 -2.61
CA PRO A 73 10.33 -0.30 -2.18
C PRO A 73 10.68 1.17 -2.36
N GLN A 74 11.62 1.65 -1.56
CA GLN A 74 12.26 2.93 -1.80
C GLN A 74 13.14 2.77 -3.04
N SER A 75 12.85 3.54 -4.09
CA SER A 75 13.55 3.41 -5.37
C SER A 75 13.61 4.74 -6.12
N GLU A 76 14.77 5.04 -6.66
CA GLU A 76 14.96 6.19 -7.54
C GLU A 76 14.15 6.05 -8.83
N ALA A 77 13.77 4.85 -9.23
CA ALA A 77 12.99 4.62 -10.44
C ALA A 77 11.67 5.39 -10.42
N PHE A 78 11.03 5.55 -9.26
CA PHE A 78 9.80 6.33 -9.16
C PHE A 78 10.03 7.80 -9.48
N VAL A 79 11.12 8.36 -8.96
CA VAL A 79 11.48 9.76 -9.21
C VAL A 79 11.86 9.97 -10.68
N GLN A 80 12.68 9.09 -11.23
CA GLN A 80 13.11 9.15 -12.61
C GLN A 80 11.95 9.00 -13.59
N ALA A 81 11.04 8.08 -13.31
CA ALA A 81 9.85 7.88 -14.13
C ALA A 81 8.96 9.13 -14.13
N GLY A 82 8.73 9.71 -12.95
CA GLY A 82 7.97 10.94 -12.81
C GLY A 82 8.57 12.08 -13.59
N ALA A 83 9.90 12.26 -13.53
CA ALA A 83 10.61 13.28 -14.29
C ALA A 83 10.49 13.07 -15.81
N ALA A 84 10.38 11.83 -16.26
CA ALA A 84 10.19 11.49 -17.67
C ALA A 84 8.72 11.54 -18.11
N GLY A 85 7.78 11.83 -17.21
CA GLY A 85 6.36 11.84 -17.49
C GLY A 85 5.78 10.47 -17.75
N LYS A 86 6.36 9.43 -17.15
CA LYS A 86 5.95 8.04 -17.35
C LYS A 86 5.62 7.38 -16.03
N SER A 87 4.84 6.29 -16.07
CA SER A 87 4.72 5.40 -14.93
C SER A 87 6.02 4.62 -14.76
N VAL A 88 6.26 4.08 -13.57
CA VAL A 88 7.46 3.28 -13.33
C VAL A 88 7.47 2.02 -14.19
N VAL A 89 6.30 1.48 -14.53
CA VAL A 89 6.18 0.30 -15.39
C VAL A 89 6.60 0.62 -16.82
N GLU A 90 6.20 1.78 -17.34
CA GLU A 90 6.62 2.22 -18.66
C GLU A 90 8.11 2.57 -18.71
N PHE A 91 8.61 3.17 -17.63
CA PHE A 91 9.98 3.65 -17.56
C PHE A 91 10.98 2.49 -17.48
N ASP A 92 10.72 1.50 -16.65
CA ASP A 92 11.61 0.33 -16.47
C ASP A 92 10.80 -0.89 -16.05
N ARG A 93 10.19 -1.55 -17.02
CA ARG A 93 9.28 -2.69 -16.78
C ARG A 93 9.94 -3.86 -16.06
N ARG A 94 11.25 -4.06 -16.21
CA ARG A 94 11.97 -5.15 -15.60
C ARG A 94 12.52 -4.81 -14.22
N GLY A 95 12.43 -3.56 -13.82
CA GLY A 95 12.96 -3.09 -12.55
C GLY A 95 12.15 -3.57 -11.35
N LYS A 96 12.77 -3.55 -10.19
CA LYS A 96 12.12 -3.95 -8.92
C LYS A 96 10.92 -3.09 -8.59
N ALA A 97 11.00 -1.77 -8.85
CA ALA A 97 9.90 -0.85 -8.60
C ALA A 97 8.68 -1.18 -9.47
N ALA A 98 8.90 -1.47 -10.75
CA ALA A 98 7.83 -1.87 -11.66
C ALA A 98 7.19 -3.19 -11.23
N LYS A 99 7.98 -4.17 -10.87
CA LYS A 99 7.48 -5.46 -10.40
C LYS A 99 6.65 -5.33 -9.13
N ALA A 100 7.12 -4.52 -8.18
CA ALA A 100 6.38 -4.26 -6.94
C ALA A 100 5.06 -3.52 -7.22
N THR A 101 5.06 -2.57 -8.13
CA THR A 101 3.85 -1.84 -8.53
C THR A 101 2.83 -2.77 -9.18
N LEU A 102 3.26 -3.64 -10.09
CA LEU A 102 2.37 -4.61 -10.73
C LEU A 102 1.83 -5.62 -9.72
N ALA A 103 2.64 -6.04 -8.76
CA ALA A 103 2.19 -6.92 -7.68
C ALA A 103 1.13 -6.22 -6.81
N LEU A 104 1.32 -4.94 -6.51
CA LEU A 104 0.33 -4.15 -5.77
C LEU A 104 -1.00 -4.07 -6.53
N VAL A 105 -0.95 -3.79 -7.82
CA VAL A 105 -2.16 -3.75 -8.66
C VAL A 105 -2.89 -5.08 -8.60
N GLY A 106 -2.17 -6.19 -8.73
CA GLY A 106 -2.75 -7.53 -8.62
C GLY A 106 -3.39 -7.79 -7.26
N THR A 107 -2.74 -7.36 -6.19
CA THR A 107 -3.25 -7.49 -4.82
C THR A 107 -4.57 -6.73 -4.64
N VAL A 108 -4.64 -5.49 -5.14
CA VAL A 108 -5.85 -4.67 -5.05
C VAL A 108 -6.98 -5.27 -5.88
N ARG A 109 -6.68 -5.74 -7.08
CA ARG A 109 -7.67 -6.39 -7.95
C ARG A 109 -8.24 -7.64 -7.29
N GLU A 110 -7.40 -8.47 -6.71
CA GLU A 110 -7.83 -9.68 -6.00
C GLU A 110 -8.71 -9.33 -4.81
N ALA A 111 -8.33 -8.33 -4.01
CA ALA A 111 -9.13 -7.87 -2.88
C ALA A 111 -10.49 -7.33 -3.32
N ALA A 112 -10.56 -6.71 -4.49
CA ALA A 112 -11.81 -6.19 -5.06
C ALA A 112 -12.68 -7.27 -5.72
N GLY A 113 -12.19 -8.51 -5.79
CA GLY A 113 -12.93 -9.62 -6.36
C GLY A 113 -12.77 -9.79 -7.87
N PHE A 114 -11.82 -9.09 -8.50
CA PHE A 114 -11.53 -9.30 -9.92
C PHE A 114 -10.71 -10.58 -10.11
N PRO A 115 -10.95 -11.32 -11.20
CA PRO A 115 -10.19 -12.54 -11.46
C PRO A 115 -8.73 -12.23 -11.75
N LYS A 116 -7.87 -13.17 -11.39
CA LYS A 116 -6.46 -13.11 -11.78
C LYS A 116 -6.33 -13.33 -13.28
N GLU A 117 -5.47 -12.51 -13.88
CA GLU A 117 -5.10 -12.69 -15.28
C GLU A 117 -3.91 -13.62 -15.40
#